data_c14a0424c63a20ab113335b07583d658
#
_entry.id   c14a0424c63a20ab113335b07583d658
#
_cell.length_a   1.000
_cell.length_b   1.000
_cell.length_c   1.000
_cell.angle_alpha   90.00
_cell.angle_beta   90.00
_cell.angle_gamma   90.00
#
_symmetry.space_group_name_H-M   'P 1'
#
loop_
_entity.id
_entity.type
_entity.pdbx_description
1 polymer ?
#
loop_
_entity_poly.entity_id
_entity_poly.type
_entity_poly.pdbx_seq_one_letter_code
_entity_poly.pdbx_strand_id
1 'polypeptide(L)'
;MFMLRQGQAHDAQALCTLIFATAPELLPVVLGDKQCLKTYLAHALMLPNGQYSAARHQVLVIHDQQSQDEQVVGCITLWHDDLGADFVNQTISAMINVFTSEQLTQIARINKTLLSVFVPPSRNELALGHISVSPEYQGLGLGKKLIAYGIRQAKLLGKQQVVIDVDSDNEQAVCFYESCDFMTTASTQLALTGQTFLRMVYRL
;
A
#
# COMPACT_ATOMS: atom_id res chain seq x y z
N MET A 1 -16.49 -17.17 4.86
CA MET A 1 -15.14 -17.47 5.42
C MET A 1 -14.15 -16.49 4.82
N PHE A 2 -13.22 -15.89 5.62
CA PHE A 2 -12.22 -14.94 5.10
C PHE A 2 -10.95 -15.68 4.67
N MET A 3 -10.45 -15.40 3.49
CA MET A 3 -9.24 -16.02 2.92
C MET A 3 -8.31 -14.94 2.35
N LEU A 4 -7.00 -15.16 2.43
CA LEU A 4 -5.98 -14.33 1.76
C LEU A 4 -5.51 -15.04 0.50
N ARG A 5 -5.48 -14.32 -0.62
CA ARG A 5 -4.88 -14.75 -1.88
C ARG A 5 -4.14 -13.61 -2.56
N GLN A 6 -3.33 -13.94 -3.53
CA GLN A 6 -2.74 -12.95 -4.42
C GLN A 6 -3.85 -12.25 -5.22
N GLY A 7 -3.72 -10.94 -5.38
CA GLY A 7 -4.60 -10.13 -6.19
C GLY A 7 -4.47 -10.45 -7.68
N GLN A 8 -5.55 -10.29 -8.40
CA GLN A 8 -5.68 -10.58 -9.83
C GLN A 8 -6.28 -9.36 -10.55
N ALA A 9 -6.12 -9.29 -11.86
CA ALA A 9 -6.61 -8.17 -12.66
C ALA A 9 -8.11 -7.89 -12.47
N HIS A 10 -8.93 -8.90 -12.26
CA HIS A 10 -10.37 -8.73 -12.01
C HIS A 10 -10.69 -8.07 -10.65
N ASP A 11 -9.73 -8.01 -9.72
CA ASP A 11 -9.87 -7.31 -8.44
C ASP A 11 -9.64 -5.79 -8.56
N ALA A 12 -9.27 -5.30 -9.74
CA ALA A 12 -8.82 -3.92 -9.95
C ALA A 12 -9.79 -2.87 -9.41
N GLN A 13 -11.11 -3.06 -9.59
CA GLN A 13 -12.11 -2.10 -9.11
C GLN A 13 -12.11 -2.01 -7.57
N ALA A 14 -12.10 -3.13 -6.89
CA ALA A 14 -12.06 -3.19 -5.42
C ALA A 14 -10.72 -2.64 -4.89
N LEU A 15 -9.61 -3.06 -5.49
CA LEU A 15 -8.26 -2.58 -5.13
C LEU A 15 -8.11 -1.07 -5.34
N CYS A 16 -8.66 -0.50 -6.40
CA CYS A 16 -8.63 0.94 -6.63
C CYS A 16 -9.25 1.70 -5.44
N THR A 17 -10.41 1.23 -4.95
CA THR A 17 -11.09 1.82 -3.79
C THR A 17 -10.28 1.66 -2.50
N LEU A 18 -9.76 0.45 -2.26
CA LEU A 18 -8.97 0.15 -1.05
C LEU A 18 -7.66 0.92 -1.01
N ILE A 19 -6.95 1.01 -2.13
CA ILE A 19 -5.69 1.76 -2.24
C ILE A 19 -5.95 3.26 -2.03
N PHE A 20 -6.98 3.81 -2.67
CA PHE A 20 -7.33 5.23 -2.48
C PHE A 20 -7.62 5.54 -1.02
N ALA A 21 -8.30 4.64 -0.30
CA ALA A 21 -8.62 4.82 1.12
C ALA A 21 -7.39 4.88 2.04
N THR A 22 -6.20 4.40 1.59
CA THR A 22 -4.98 4.42 2.41
C THR A 22 -4.33 5.79 2.50
N ALA A 23 -4.53 6.67 1.50
CA ALA A 23 -3.94 8.01 1.49
C ALA A 23 -4.78 8.94 0.58
N PRO A 24 -6.04 9.24 0.95
CA PRO A 24 -7.00 9.95 0.08
C PRO A 24 -6.59 11.39 -0.22
N GLU A 25 -5.79 11.99 0.64
CA GLU A 25 -5.28 13.37 0.46
C GLU A 25 -3.93 13.38 -0.28
N LEU A 26 -3.03 12.46 0.04
CA LEU A 26 -1.69 12.41 -0.53
C LEU A 26 -1.68 11.90 -1.97
N LEU A 27 -2.41 10.84 -2.28
CA LEU A 27 -2.39 10.22 -3.61
C LEU A 27 -2.75 11.20 -4.75
N PRO A 28 -3.79 12.05 -4.62
CA PRO A 28 -4.08 13.05 -5.64
C PRO A 28 -2.98 14.11 -5.80
N VAL A 29 -2.31 14.48 -4.72
CA VAL A 29 -1.18 15.43 -4.77
C VAL A 29 0.00 14.85 -5.53
N VAL A 30 0.26 13.54 -5.36
CA VAL A 30 1.38 12.83 -5.99
C VAL A 30 1.11 12.49 -7.45
N LEU A 31 -0.08 12.00 -7.76
CA LEU A 31 -0.42 11.38 -9.05
C LEU A 31 -1.40 12.23 -9.88
N GLY A 32 -1.65 13.47 -9.48
CA GLY A 32 -2.60 14.37 -10.13
C GLY A 32 -3.99 14.29 -9.50
N ASP A 33 -4.96 14.97 -10.11
CA ASP A 33 -6.32 15.02 -9.60
C ASP A 33 -6.97 13.61 -9.49
N LYS A 34 -8.14 13.55 -8.87
CA LYS A 34 -8.86 12.28 -8.65
C LYS A 34 -9.13 11.51 -9.95
N GLN A 35 -9.32 12.20 -11.09
CA GLN A 35 -9.57 11.54 -12.37
C GLN A 35 -8.28 10.95 -12.93
N CYS A 36 -7.19 11.69 -12.93
CA CYS A 36 -5.86 11.20 -13.32
C CYS A 36 -5.43 9.99 -12.49
N LEU A 37 -5.57 10.09 -11.16
CA LEU A 37 -5.29 9.00 -10.23
C LEU A 37 -6.12 7.75 -10.54
N LYS A 38 -7.44 7.90 -10.75
CA LYS A 38 -8.33 6.79 -11.07
C LYS A 38 -7.94 6.11 -12.38
N THR A 39 -7.62 6.89 -13.40
CA THR A 39 -7.18 6.38 -14.73
C THR A 39 -5.85 5.63 -14.58
N TYR A 40 -4.90 6.19 -13.83
CA TYR A 40 -3.61 5.55 -13.58
C TYR A 40 -3.75 4.24 -12.80
N LEU A 41 -4.50 4.23 -11.71
CA LEU A 41 -4.71 3.01 -10.93
C LEU A 41 -5.43 1.93 -11.76
N ALA A 42 -6.45 2.29 -12.54
CA ALA A 42 -7.16 1.34 -13.40
C ALA A 42 -6.21 0.69 -14.42
N HIS A 43 -5.25 1.44 -14.97
CA HIS A 43 -4.24 0.90 -15.87
C HIS A 43 -3.18 0.07 -15.14
N ALA A 44 -2.59 0.60 -14.06
CA ALA A 44 -1.51 -0.03 -13.32
C ALA A 44 -1.92 -1.35 -12.67
N LEU A 45 -3.15 -1.45 -12.16
CA LEU A 45 -3.70 -2.66 -11.55
C LEU A 45 -3.80 -3.85 -12.53
N MET A 46 -3.92 -3.59 -13.83
CA MET A 46 -4.00 -4.62 -14.86
C MET A 46 -2.63 -5.17 -15.27
N LEU A 47 -1.53 -4.50 -14.92
CA LEU A 47 -0.18 -4.93 -15.29
C LEU A 47 0.28 -6.13 -14.45
N PRO A 48 1.16 -7.00 -14.98
CA PRO A 48 1.63 -8.19 -14.27
C PRO A 48 2.53 -7.86 -13.08
N ASN A 49 3.14 -6.68 -13.04
CA ASN A 49 4.03 -6.22 -11.98
C ASN A 49 4.02 -4.67 -11.92
N GLY A 50 4.79 -4.09 -11.00
CA GLY A 50 4.88 -2.65 -10.77
C GLY A 50 4.16 -2.21 -9.51
N GLN A 51 4.37 -0.94 -9.15
CA GLN A 51 3.98 -0.41 -7.82
C GLN A 51 2.52 -0.67 -7.44
N TYR A 52 1.61 -0.49 -8.37
CA TYR A 52 0.17 -0.63 -8.14
C TYR A 52 -0.44 -1.85 -8.84
N SER A 53 0.36 -2.79 -9.36
CA SER A 53 -0.17 -4.01 -9.95
C SER A 53 -1.04 -4.78 -8.95
N ALA A 54 -2.18 -5.32 -9.41
CA ALA A 54 -3.01 -6.18 -8.58
C ALA A 54 -2.22 -7.40 -8.07
N ALA A 55 -1.34 -7.97 -8.88
CA ALA A 55 -0.50 -9.10 -8.53
C ALA A 55 0.51 -8.81 -7.40
N ARG A 56 0.75 -7.54 -7.06
CA ARG A 56 1.59 -7.12 -5.93
C ARG A 56 0.84 -7.05 -4.61
N HIS A 57 -0.49 -7.07 -4.67
CA HIS A 57 -1.34 -7.04 -3.47
C HIS A 57 -1.69 -8.44 -3.02
N GLN A 58 -1.73 -8.65 -1.71
CA GLN A 58 -2.50 -9.74 -1.13
C GLN A 58 -3.89 -9.19 -0.82
N VAL A 59 -4.91 -9.84 -1.31
CA VAL A 59 -6.30 -9.45 -1.07
C VAL A 59 -6.94 -10.38 -0.06
N LEU A 60 -7.73 -9.78 0.81
CA LEU A 60 -8.60 -10.50 1.73
C LEU A 60 -9.97 -10.62 1.09
N VAL A 61 -10.43 -11.84 0.89
CA VAL A 61 -11.71 -12.14 0.23
C VAL A 61 -12.69 -12.82 1.17
N ILE A 62 -13.97 -12.56 0.95
CA ILE A 62 -15.07 -13.30 1.52
C ILE A 62 -15.69 -14.16 0.42
N HIS A 63 -15.91 -15.45 0.72
CA HIS A 63 -16.75 -16.29 -0.11
C HIS A 63 -18.19 -16.21 0.39
N ASP A 64 -19.09 -15.85 -0.48
CA ASP A 64 -20.51 -16.08 -0.26
C ASP A 64 -20.81 -17.57 -0.48
N GLN A 65 -21.38 -18.21 0.52
CA GLN A 65 -21.68 -19.65 0.45
C GLN A 65 -22.84 -19.96 -0.50
N GLN A 66 -23.64 -18.97 -0.89
CA GLN A 66 -24.82 -19.15 -1.73
C GLN A 66 -24.55 -18.87 -3.21
N SER A 67 -23.79 -17.80 -3.52
CA SER A 67 -23.50 -17.39 -4.91
C SER A 67 -22.18 -17.92 -5.47
N GLN A 68 -21.31 -18.46 -4.63
CA GLN A 68 -19.91 -18.80 -4.94
C GLN A 68 -19.05 -17.58 -5.37
N ASP A 69 -19.57 -16.38 -5.24
CA ASP A 69 -18.84 -15.15 -5.58
C ASP A 69 -17.82 -14.81 -4.50
N GLU A 70 -16.66 -14.32 -4.94
CA GLU A 70 -15.65 -13.75 -4.07
C GLU A 70 -15.78 -12.23 -4.02
N GLN A 71 -15.84 -11.67 -2.83
CA GLN A 71 -15.76 -10.22 -2.62
C GLN A 71 -14.44 -9.86 -1.97
N VAL A 72 -13.65 -8.97 -2.61
CA VAL A 72 -12.46 -8.40 -2.01
C VAL A 72 -12.86 -7.35 -0.96
N VAL A 73 -12.41 -7.54 0.28
CA VAL A 73 -12.76 -6.69 1.43
C VAL A 73 -11.57 -6.05 2.12
N GLY A 74 -10.36 -6.37 1.70
CA GLY A 74 -9.15 -5.75 2.22
C GLY A 74 -7.94 -6.08 1.38
N CYS A 75 -6.86 -5.35 1.57
CA CYS A 75 -5.59 -5.57 0.87
C CYS A 75 -4.38 -5.17 1.71
N ILE A 76 -3.21 -5.66 1.30
CA ILE A 76 -1.90 -5.30 1.80
C ILE A 76 -0.86 -5.48 0.70
N THR A 77 0.16 -4.62 0.67
CA THR A 77 1.39 -4.83 -0.13
C THR A 77 2.61 -4.98 0.76
N LEU A 78 3.61 -5.66 0.23
CA LEU A 78 4.89 -5.89 0.89
C LEU A 78 6.01 -5.29 0.04
N TRP A 79 6.89 -4.51 0.68
CA TRP A 79 8.01 -3.84 0.05
C TRP A 79 9.31 -4.28 0.72
N HIS A 80 10.29 -4.70 -0.07
CA HIS A 80 11.62 -5.04 0.39
C HIS A 80 12.68 -4.38 -0.50
N ASP A 81 13.91 -4.45 -0.10
CA ASP A 81 15.05 -3.78 -0.73
C ASP A 81 15.33 -4.20 -2.18
N ASP A 82 14.91 -5.39 -2.59
CA ASP A 82 15.08 -5.90 -3.95
C ASP A 82 13.74 -6.34 -4.55
N LEU A 83 13.11 -5.45 -5.31
CA LEU A 83 11.88 -5.73 -6.07
C LEU A 83 12.16 -6.11 -7.53
N GLY A 84 13.44 -6.07 -7.93
CA GLY A 84 13.89 -6.44 -9.26
C GLY A 84 13.64 -5.39 -10.35
N ALA A 85 14.35 -5.53 -11.47
CA ALA A 85 14.27 -4.59 -12.59
C ALA A 85 12.89 -4.57 -13.26
N ASP A 86 12.20 -5.71 -13.30
CA ASP A 86 10.86 -5.81 -13.90
C ASP A 86 9.85 -4.93 -13.14
N PHE A 87 9.91 -4.90 -11.82
CA PHE A 87 9.08 -4.01 -11.00
C PHE A 87 9.24 -2.54 -11.41
N VAL A 88 10.49 -2.08 -11.55
CA VAL A 88 10.79 -0.69 -11.94
C VAL A 88 10.29 -0.41 -13.35
N ASN A 89 10.57 -1.30 -14.31
CA ASN A 89 10.16 -1.15 -15.70
C ASN A 89 8.65 -1.09 -15.86
N GLN A 90 7.90 -1.96 -15.19
CA GLN A 90 6.44 -1.97 -15.23
C GLN A 90 5.84 -0.73 -14.55
N THR A 91 6.43 -0.26 -13.45
CA THR A 91 6.01 0.99 -12.80
C THR A 91 6.18 2.19 -13.72
N ILE A 92 7.34 2.31 -14.38
CA ILE A 92 7.62 3.39 -15.33
C ILE A 92 6.68 3.29 -16.54
N SER A 93 6.51 2.09 -17.11
CA SER A 93 5.61 1.84 -18.23
C SER A 93 4.18 2.26 -17.91
N ALA A 94 3.67 1.91 -16.71
CA ALA A 94 2.35 2.32 -16.27
C ALA A 94 2.19 3.85 -16.26
N MET A 95 3.22 4.57 -15.81
CA MET A 95 3.21 6.03 -15.76
C MET A 95 3.25 6.66 -17.16
N ILE A 96 4.15 6.20 -18.03
CA ILE A 96 4.31 6.74 -19.39
C ILE A 96 3.03 6.56 -20.23
N ASN A 97 2.29 5.48 -20.02
CA ASN A 97 1.06 5.21 -20.76
C ASN A 97 -0.12 6.09 -20.35
N VAL A 98 -0.04 6.78 -19.22
CA VAL A 98 -1.17 7.56 -18.67
C VAL A 98 -0.86 9.04 -18.56
N PHE A 99 0.36 9.40 -18.16
CA PHE A 99 0.74 10.78 -17.87
C PHE A 99 1.48 11.43 -19.02
N THR A 100 1.24 12.73 -19.21
CA THR A 100 2.03 13.57 -20.13
C THR A 100 3.46 13.75 -19.64
N SER A 101 4.39 14.19 -20.51
CA SER A 101 5.79 14.47 -20.11
C SER A 101 5.89 15.53 -19.01
N GLU A 102 4.98 16.52 -19.01
CA GLU A 102 4.93 17.55 -17.98
C GLU A 102 4.49 16.96 -16.63
N GLN A 103 3.43 16.15 -16.61
CA GLN A 103 2.97 15.44 -15.41
C GLN A 103 4.05 14.49 -14.88
N LEU A 104 4.73 13.74 -15.75
CA LEU A 104 5.84 12.86 -15.33
C LEU A 104 6.97 13.65 -14.69
N THR A 105 7.31 14.83 -15.21
CA THR A 105 8.32 15.71 -14.61
C THR A 105 7.90 16.19 -13.22
N GLN A 106 6.63 16.54 -13.07
CA GLN A 106 6.06 16.94 -11.78
C GLN A 106 6.10 15.78 -10.77
N ILE A 107 5.62 14.59 -11.18
CA ILE A 107 5.63 13.37 -10.34
C ILE A 107 7.05 13.05 -9.88
N ALA A 108 8.04 13.15 -10.77
CA ALA A 108 9.44 12.89 -10.43
C ALA A 108 9.98 13.87 -9.38
N ARG A 109 9.61 15.16 -9.45
CA ARG A 109 9.97 16.15 -8.43
C ARG A 109 9.32 15.86 -7.08
N ILE A 110 8.02 15.51 -7.09
CA ILE A 110 7.28 15.15 -5.89
C ILE A 110 7.88 13.89 -5.25
N ASN A 111 8.16 12.85 -6.03
CA ASN A 111 8.77 11.62 -5.54
C ASN A 111 10.09 11.86 -4.82
N LYS A 112 10.90 12.80 -5.29
CA LYS A 112 12.14 13.17 -4.60
C LYS A 112 11.86 13.72 -3.19
N THR A 113 10.79 14.48 -3.02
CA THR A 113 10.38 15.01 -1.70
C THR A 113 9.78 13.89 -0.83
N LEU A 114 9.03 12.96 -1.42
CA LEU A 114 8.45 11.83 -0.68
C LEU A 114 9.51 10.92 -0.05
N LEU A 115 10.68 10.77 -0.67
CA LEU A 115 11.77 9.95 -0.14
C LEU A 115 12.32 10.46 1.21
N SER A 116 12.05 11.71 1.60
CA SER A 116 12.40 12.21 2.94
C SER A 116 11.52 11.63 4.05
N VAL A 117 10.33 11.15 3.69
CA VAL A 117 9.34 10.57 4.61
C VAL A 117 9.23 9.06 4.40
N PHE A 118 8.94 8.65 3.18
CA PHE A 118 8.79 7.24 2.80
C PHE A 118 10.14 6.66 2.40
N VAL A 119 10.98 6.41 3.41
CA VAL A 119 12.31 5.84 3.19
C VAL A 119 12.18 4.40 2.73
N PRO A 120 12.78 4.01 1.59
CA PRO A 120 12.76 2.62 1.15
C PRO A 120 13.27 1.67 2.23
N PRO A 121 12.69 0.46 2.35
CA PRO A 121 13.11 -0.49 3.36
C PRO A 121 14.57 -0.91 3.13
N SER A 122 15.33 -1.01 4.21
CA SER A 122 16.68 -1.56 4.21
C SER A 122 16.65 -3.09 4.03
N ARG A 123 17.84 -3.70 3.85
CA ARG A 123 17.98 -5.16 3.71
C ARG A 123 17.34 -5.95 4.86
N ASN A 124 17.32 -5.37 6.06
CA ASN A 124 16.77 -6.02 7.25
C ASN A 124 15.29 -5.73 7.49
N GLU A 125 14.66 -4.95 6.64
CA GLU A 125 13.28 -4.48 6.80
C GLU A 125 12.34 -5.08 5.75
N LEU A 126 11.09 -5.31 6.17
CA LEU A 126 9.96 -5.46 5.28
C LEU A 126 9.00 -4.30 5.56
N ALA A 127 8.75 -3.45 4.57
CA ALA A 127 7.75 -2.40 4.71
C ALA A 127 6.38 -2.93 4.28
N LEU A 128 5.35 -2.58 5.05
CA LEU A 128 3.96 -2.86 4.70
C LEU A 128 3.32 -1.59 4.13
N GLY A 129 2.58 -1.74 3.05
CA GLY A 129 1.87 -0.64 2.42
C GLY A 129 0.47 -1.02 1.98
N HIS A 130 -0.33 -0.04 1.58
CA HIS A 130 -1.71 -0.19 1.11
C HIS A 130 -2.56 -1.10 2.02
N ILE A 131 -2.38 -0.98 3.36
CA ILE A 131 -3.16 -1.76 4.31
C ILE A 131 -4.54 -1.12 4.43
N SER A 132 -5.55 -1.83 3.95
CA SER A 132 -6.92 -1.34 3.96
C SER A 132 -7.91 -2.48 4.17
N VAL A 133 -9.00 -2.19 4.88
CA VAL A 133 -10.17 -3.06 5.04
C VAL A 133 -11.40 -2.21 4.79
N SER A 134 -12.31 -2.69 3.96
CA SER A 134 -13.58 -2.02 3.65
C SER A 134 -14.34 -1.69 4.93
N PRO A 135 -14.95 -0.49 5.04
CA PRO A 135 -15.59 -0.03 6.28
C PRO A 135 -16.58 -1.01 6.89
N GLU A 136 -17.38 -1.70 6.06
CA GLU A 136 -18.40 -2.65 6.46
C GLU A 136 -17.82 -3.90 7.15
N TYR A 137 -16.51 -4.14 6.99
CA TYR A 137 -15.79 -5.30 7.52
C TYR A 137 -14.74 -4.94 8.57
N GLN A 138 -14.67 -3.67 8.97
CA GLN A 138 -13.82 -3.23 10.07
C GLN A 138 -14.36 -3.74 11.42
N GLY A 139 -13.52 -3.76 12.45
CA GLY A 139 -13.89 -4.30 13.77
C GLY A 139 -13.92 -5.83 13.85
N LEU A 140 -13.80 -6.57 12.73
CA LEU A 140 -13.83 -8.03 12.69
C LEU A 140 -12.42 -8.68 12.83
N GLY A 141 -11.41 -7.92 13.21
CA GLY A 141 -10.03 -8.40 13.36
C GLY A 141 -9.28 -8.65 12.04
N LEU A 142 -9.84 -8.21 10.89
CA LEU A 142 -9.26 -8.46 9.57
C LEU A 142 -7.95 -7.70 9.35
N GLY A 143 -7.84 -6.48 9.87
CA GLY A 143 -6.58 -5.73 9.86
C GLY A 143 -5.46 -6.49 10.57
N LYS A 144 -5.74 -7.10 11.75
CA LYS A 144 -4.76 -7.95 12.45
C LYS A 144 -4.34 -9.18 11.65
N LYS A 145 -5.24 -9.75 10.82
CA LYS A 145 -4.88 -10.85 9.91
C LYS A 145 -3.91 -10.39 8.82
N LEU A 146 -4.11 -9.18 8.26
CA LEU A 146 -3.20 -8.59 7.27
C LEU A 146 -1.82 -8.32 7.90
N ILE A 147 -1.76 -7.75 9.08
CA ILE A 147 -0.50 -7.53 9.81
C ILE A 147 0.20 -8.85 10.13
N ALA A 148 -0.52 -9.85 10.66
CA ALA A 148 0.05 -11.17 10.94
C ALA A 148 0.60 -11.85 9.67
N TYR A 149 -0.05 -11.66 8.52
CA TYR A 149 0.47 -12.10 7.24
C TYR A 149 1.81 -11.42 6.91
N GLY A 150 1.88 -10.09 7.01
CA GLY A 150 3.12 -9.32 6.76
C GLY A 150 4.26 -9.75 7.66
N ILE A 151 4.02 -9.91 8.97
CA ILE A 151 5.00 -10.38 9.95
C ILE A 151 5.51 -11.79 9.59
N ARG A 152 4.61 -12.70 9.21
CA ARG A 152 5.00 -14.05 8.77
C ARG A 152 5.88 -14.01 7.52
N GLN A 153 5.56 -13.16 6.54
CA GLN A 153 6.38 -13.00 5.33
C GLN A 153 7.76 -12.43 5.65
N ALA A 154 7.84 -11.46 6.56
CA ALA A 154 9.12 -10.91 6.99
C ALA A 154 10.03 -11.99 7.61
N LYS A 155 9.47 -12.87 8.47
CA LYS A 155 10.20 -14.02 9.02
C LYS A 155 10.69 -14.98 7.94
N LEU A 156 9.84 -15.31 6.96
CA LEU A 156 10.21 -16.19 5.84
C LEU A 156 11.33 -15.60 4.97
N LEU A 157 11.37 -14.27 4.82
CA LEU A 157 12.39 -13.54 4.10
C LEU A 157 13.66 -13.24 4.92
N GLY A 158 13.73 -13.71 6.17
CA GLY A 158 14.87 -13.49 7.06
C GLY A 158 15.07 -12.02 7.46
N LYS A 159 14.00 -11.22 7.44
CA LYS A 159 14.04 -9.83 7.88
C LYS A 159 14.09 -9.75 9.40
N GLN A 160 14.57 -8.64 9.95
CA GLN A 160 14.70 -8.42 11.40
C GLN A 160 13.56 -7.55 11.96
N GLN A 161 12.92 -6.77 11.07
CA GLN A 161 11.83 -5.89 11.47
C GLN A 161 10.83 -5.63 10.33
N VAL A 162 9.62 -5.29 10.73
CA VAL A 162 8.55 -4.84 9.85
C VAL A 162 8.33 -3.36 10.10
N VAL A 163 8.21 -2.56 9.04
CA VAL A 163 8.04 -1.10 9.12
C VAL A 163 6.77 -0.64 8.44
N ILE A 164 6.17 0.42 8.95
CA ILE A 164 4.97 1.08 8.41
C ILE A 164 5.18 2.58 8.54
N ASP A 165 4.84 3.34 7.52
CA ASP A 165 4.74 4.79 7.58
C ASP A 165 3.25 5.17 7.58
N VAL A 166 2.80 5.91 8.60
CA VAL A 166 1.39 6.27 8.83
C VAL A 166 1.26 7.76 9.11
N ASP A 167 0.20 8.39 8.59
CA ASP A 167 -0.14 9.78 8.90
C ASP A 167 -0.48 9.91 10.38
N SER A 168 0.16 10.86 11.09
CA SER A 168 -0.07 11.09 12.52
C SER A 168 -1.50 11.50 12.84
N ASP A 169 -2.19 12.15 11.90
CA ASP A 169 -3.57 12.59 12.08
C ASP A 169 -4.56 11.42 11.90
N ASN A 170 -4.12 10.29 11.39
CA ASN A 170 -4.91 9.05 11.38
C ASN A 170 -4.75 8.30 12.72
N GLU A 171 -5.27 8.91 13.78
CA GLU A 171 -5.19 8.36 15.15
C GLU A 171 -5.71 6.91 15.24
N GLN A 172 -6.76 6.59 14.47
CA GLN A 172 -7.30 5.23 14.44
C GLN A 172 -6.28 4.21 13.93
N ALA A 173 -5.55 4.54 12.87
CA ALA A 173 -4.51 3.67 12.33
C ALA A 173 -3.30 3.60 13.27
N VAL A 174 -2.88 4.72 13.87
CA VAL A 174 -1.79 4.74 14.86
C VAL A 174 -2.11 3.81 16.04
N CYS A 175 -3.27 4.00 16.70
CA CYS A 175 -3.72 3.14 17.79
C CYS A 175 -3.84 1.66 17.37
N PHE A 176 -4.29 1.41 16.13
CA PHE A 176 -4.37 0.05 15.60
C PHE A 176 -2.98 -0.59 15.51
N TYR A 177 -1.98 0.11 14.95
CA TYR A 177 -0.62 -0.42 14.83
C TYR A 177 0.05 -0.59 16.20
N GLU A 178 -0.16 0.33 17.14
CA GLU A 178 0.27 0.16 18.53
C GLU A 178 -0.34 -1.10 19.17
N SER A 179 -1.62 -1.38 18.90
CA SER A 179 -2.29 -2.62 19.36
C SER A 179 -1.76 -3.89 18.70
N CYS A 180 -0.92 -3.76 17.68
CA CYS A 180 -0.19 -4.82 16.99
C CYS A 180 1.31 -4.82 17.34
N ASP A 181 1.70 -4.19 18.46
CA ASP A 181 3.07 -4.10 18.99
C ASP A 181 4.05 -3.33 18.10
N PHE A 182 3.56 -2.44 17.22
CA PHE A 182 4.41 -1.48 16.54
C PHE A 182 4.73 -0.30 17.44
N MET A 183 5.97 0.18 17.39
CA MET A 183 6.43 1.34 18.13
C MET A 183 6.89 2.43 17.19
N THR A 184 6.52 3.67 17.47
CA THR A 184 6.99 4.84 16.72
C THR A 184 8.49 5.03 16.95
N THR A 185 9.26 5.12 15.87
CA THR A 185 10.72 5.31 15.89
C THR A 185 11.17 6.62 15.26
N ALA A 186 10.35 7.21 14.40
CA ALA A 186 10.61 8.51 13.79
C ALA A 186 9.30 9.24 13.51
N SER A 187 9.39 10.56 13.41
CA SER A 187 8.31 11.45 13.02
C SER A 187 8.88 12.47 12.03
N THR A 188 8.29 12.57 10.85
CA THR A 188 8.80 13.43 9.77
C THR A 188 7.66 14.19 9.11
N GLN A 189 7.78 15.50 9.01
CA GLN A 189 6.83 16.33 8.29
C GLN A 189 7.13 16.32 6.79
N LEU A 190 6.11 16.04 6.00
CA LEU A 190 6.16 16.15 4.55
C LEU A 190 5.95 17.61 4.13
N ALA A 191 6.99 18.27 3.67
CA ALA A 191 6.95 19.70 3.29
C ALA A 191 5.91 20.00 2.17
N LEU A 192 5.54 18.99 1.37
CA LEU A 192 4.60 19.13 0.26
C LEU A 192 3.17 19.41 0.72
N THR A 193 2.73 18.75 1.80
CA THR A 193 1.34 18.81 2.29
C THR A 193 1.24 19.37 3.72
N GLY A 194 2.35 19.43 4.43
CA GLY A 194 2.37 19.76 5.86
C GLY A 194 2.00 18.60 6.78
N GLN A 195 1.55 17.45 6.23
CA GLN A 195 1.23 16.26 7.00
C GLN A 195 2.48 15.70 7.70
N THR A 196 2.29 15.16 8.89
CA THR A 196 3.35 14.48 9.63
C THR A 196 3.15 12.98 9.56
N PHE A 197 4.20 12.25 9.19
CA PHE A 197 4.18 10.80 9.12
C PHE A 197 5.03 10.20 10.23
N LEU A 198 4.48 9.17 10.87
CA LEU A 198 5.17 8.36 11.88
C LEU A 198 5.70 7.10 11.22
N ARG A 199 7.00 6.85 11.37
CA ARG A 199 7.57 5.54 11.07
C ARG A 199 7.43 4.65 12.28
N MET A 200 6.67 3.58 12.14
CA MET A 200 6.42 2.62 13.19
C MET A 200 7.08 1.28 12.86
N VAL A 201 7.65 0.63 13.85
CA VAL A 201 8.48 -0.58 13.70
C VAL A 201 7.99 -1.69 14.62
N TYR A 202 7.82 -2.89 14.07
CA TYR A 202 7.67 -4.16 14.79
C TYR A 202 8.98 -4.94 14.68
N ARG A 203 9.55 -5.38 15.79
CA ARG A 203 10.77 -6.20 15.83
C ARG A 203 10.41 -7.68 15.84
N LEU A 204 11.08 -8.48 14.99
CA LEU A 204 10.84 -9.91 14.79
C LEU A 204 11.56 -10.77 15.82
#